data_825338b4df3a6129e50747a556de3ad0
#
_entry.id   825338b4df3a6129e50747a556de3ad0
#
_cell.length_a   1.000
_cell.length_b   1.000
_cell.length_c   1.000
_cell.angle_alpha   90.00
_cell.angle_beta   90.00
_cell.angle_gamma   90.00
#
_symmetry.space_group_name_H-M   'P 1'
#
loop_
_entity.id
_entity.type
_entity.pdbx_description
1 polymer ?
#
loop_
_entity_poly.entity_id
_entity_poly.type
_entity_poly.pdbx_seq_one_letter_code
_entity_poly.pdbx_strand_id
1 'polypeptide(L)'
;MAQTSTTLISSKSHLTSITGTDISFTATSGIFTIKATSTTLTGSGKLAVGDLITVTGTTSNNSTFTVSTVVSTLEVTVSEVVTSENSDGSTSVTLDHVGFVSDKAKGDGYYSQPDGVHTVAYQVTTSFNANATIKMQGTLATTPTEDDWFDIPGTTFTSDTSTVTSSANFTGNYVWVRSKTQLLTAGTVNSILLNS
;
A
#
# COMPACT_ATOMS: atom_id res chain seq x y z
N MET A 1 22.75 16.08 16.58
CA MET A 1 22.23 16.09 15.19
C MET A 1 20.82 16.63 15.23
N ALA A 2 20.37 17.40 14.23
CA ALA A 2 18.97 17.82 14.17
C ALA A 2 18.11 16.61 13.80
N GLN A 3 17.07 16.34 14.58
CA GLN A 3 16.06 15.34 14.23
C GLN A 3 15.33 15.81 12.95
N THR A 4 15.17 14.92 12.01
CA THR A 4 14.44 15.17 10.76
C THR A 4 13.19 14.32 10.72
N SER A 5 12.06 14.94 10.45
CA SER A 5 10.80 14.22 10.23
C SER A 5 10.66 13.89 8.74
N THR A 6 10.41 12.62 8.44
CA THR A 6 10.14 12.13 7.10
C THR A 6 8.63 11.95 6.92
N THR A 7 8.06 12.54 5.87
CA THR A 7 6.66 12.31 5.51
C THR A 7 6.58 11.02 4.68
N LEU A 8 6.00 9.97 5.27
CA LEU A 8 5.74 8.70 4.57
C LEU A 8 4.49 8.80 3.68
N ILE A 9 3.45 9.45 4.19
CA ILE A 9 2.20 9.73 3.45
C ILE A 9 1.84 11.19 3.70
N SER A 10 1.58 11.97 2.64
CA SER A 10 1.15 13.37 2.74
C SER A 10 -0.38 13.52 2.75
N SER A 11 -1.10 12.75 1.96
CA SER A 11 -2.57 12.61 1.97
C SER A 11 -2.96 11.51 1.02
N LYS A 12 -3.75 10.53 1.48
CA LYS A 12 -4.22 9.45 0.62
C LYS A 12 -5.61 8.97 1.07
N SER A 13 -6.56 8.95 0.13
CA SER A 13 -7.95 8.59 0.38
C SER A 13 -8.25 7.19 -0.14
N HIS A 14 -9.30 6.57 0.43
CA HIS A 14 -9.94 5.42 -0.20
C HIS A 14 -10.42 5.79 -1.62
N LEU A 15 -10.24 4.86 -2.56
CA LEU A 15 -10.66 5.02 -3.95
C LEU A 15 -11.91 4.17 -4.22
N THR A 16 -12.77 4.67 -5.09
CA THR A 16 -13.91 3.89 -5.58
C THR A 16 -13.42 2.69 -6.39
N SER A 17 -14.07 1.55 -6.21
CA SER A 17 -13.80 0.32 -6.95
C SER A 17 -13.84 0.54 -8.45
N ILE A 18 -12.94 -0.12 -9.16
CA ILE A 18 -12.88 -0.13 -10.62
C ILE A 18 -13.45 -1.46 -11.09
N THR A 19 -14.43 -1.42 -11.98
CA THR A 19 -15.07 -2.63 -12.52
C THR A 19 -15.06 -2.56 -14.04
N GLY A 20 -14.70 -3.67 -14.68
CA GLY A 20 -14.68 -3.79 -16.14
C GLY A 20 -14.75 -5.24 -16.59
N THR A 21 -15.28 -5.45 -17.80
CA THR A 21 -15.30 -6.78 -18.47
C THR A 21 -14.11 -6.97 -19.40
N ASP A 22 -13.24 -5.96 -19.48
CA ASP A 22 -12.09 -5.89 -20.39
C ASP A 22 -10.73 -5.97 -19.64
N ILE A 23 -10.76 -6.34 -18.35
CA ILE A 23 -9.58 -6.44 -17.51
C ILE A 23 -8.93 -7.82 -17.69
N SER A 24 -7.64 -7.85 -17.93
CA SER A 24 -6.81 -9.03 -18.15
C SER A 24 -5.56 -9.01 -17.27
N PHE A 25 -4.95 -10.17 -17.08
CA PHE A 25 -3.76 -10.39 -16.28
C PHE A 25 -2.67 -11.05 -17.14
N THR A 26 -1.44 -10.59 -17.00
CA THR A 26 -0.31 -11.13 -17.76
C THR A 26 0.89 -11.35 -16.85
N ALA A 27 1.47 -12.54 -16.92
CA ALA A 27 2.75 -12.88 -16.31
C ALA A 27 3.77 -13.13 -17.42
N THR A 28 4.75 -12.24 -17.56
CA THR A 28 5.77 -12.36 -18.60
C THR A 28 7.14 -11.98 -18.01
N SER A 29 8.08 -12.93 -18.06
CA SER A 29 9.48 -12.70 -17.62
C SER A 29 9.62 -12.10 -16.21
N GLY A 30 8.75 -12.51 -15.27
CA GLY A 30 8.74 -12.00 -13.89
C GLY A 30 8.07 -10.64 -13.73
N ILE A 31 7.45 -10.10 -14.77
CA ILE A 31 6.61 -8.89 -14.71
C ILE A 31 5.15 -9.33 -14.64
N PHE A 32 4.43 -8.85 -13.65
CA PHE A 32 3.03 -9.15 -13.39
C PHE A 32 2.19 -7.91 -13.66
N THR A 33 1.26 -8.01 -14.59
CA THR A 33 0.53 -6.86 -15.15
C THR A 33 -0.97 -7.06 -15.03
N ILE A 34 -1.70 -6.00 -14.65
CA ILE A 34 -3.15 -5.85 -14.78
C ILE A 34 -3.38 -4.81 -15.89
N LYS A 35 -4.13 -5.18 -16.91
CA LYS A 35 -4.37 -4.36 -18.09
C LYS A 35 -5.83 -4.38 -18.50
N ALA A 36 -6.32 -3.25 -18.99
CA ALA A 36 -7.63 -3.10 -19.60
C ALA A 36 -7.49 -2.58 -21.04
N THR A 37 -8.52 -2.72 -21.85
CA THR A 37 -8.55 -2.17 -23.21
C THR A 37 -9.29 -0.84 -23.28
N SER A 38 -10.22 -0.58 -22.37
CA SER A 38 -11.02 0.67 -22.30
C SER A 38 -11.26 1.15 -20.86
N THR A 39 -11.31 0.24 -19.87
CA THR A 39 -11.50 0.60 -18.48
C THR A 39 -10.29 1.34 -17.94
N THR A 40 -10.49 2.58 -17.49
CA THR A 40 -9.41 3.41 -16.94
C THR A 40 -9.00 2.93 -15.55
N LEU A 41 -7.78 2.48 -15.40
CA LEU A 41 -7.21 1.97 -14.15
C LEU A 41 -6.52 3.06 -13.32
N THR A 42 -5.85 4.04 -13.98
CA THR A 42 -5.02 5.05 -13.31
C THR A 42 -5.42 6.46 -13.72
N GLY A 43 -4.95 7.47 -12.97
CA GLY A 43 -5.27 8.88 -13.19
C GLY A 43 -5.83 9.54 -11.93
N SER A 44 -6.45 10.71 -12.08
CA SER A 44 -7.03 11.41 -10.92
C SER A 44 -8.12 10.59 -10.24
N GLY A 45 -7.96 10.32 -8.93
CA GLY A 45 -8.91 9.52 -8.15
C GLY A 45 -8.94 8.04 -8.52
N LYS A 46 -7.89 7.52 -9.14
CA LYS A 46 -7.70 6.13 -9.55
C LYS A 46 -6.41 5.57 -8.96
N LEU A 47 -6.05 4.34 -9.36
CA LEU A 47 -4.89 3.63 -8.83
C LEU A 47 -3.58 4.39 -9.03
N ALA A 48 -2.74 4.31 -8.03
CA ALA A 48 -1.38 4.85 -8.00
C ALA A 48 -0.41 3.82 -7.42
N VAL A 49 0.88 4.06 -7.57
CA VAL A 49 1.92 3.22 -6.97
C VAL A 49 1.71 3.12 -5.46
N GLY A 50 1.87 1.92 -4.93
CA GLY A 50 1.69 1.59 -3.53
C GLY A 50 0.24 1.27 -3.14
N ASP A 51 -0.76 1.42 -4.02
CA ASP A 51 -2.13 1.03 -3.70
C ASP A 51 -2.26 -0.49 -3.54
N LEU A 52 -3.05 -0.89 -2.54
CA LEU A 52 -3.48 -2.26 -2.32
C LEU A 52 -4.87 -2.44 -2.92
N ILE A 53 -5.02 -3.42 -3.79
CA ILE A 53 -6.29 -3.74 -4.44
C ILE A 53 -6.64 -5.20 -4.21
N THR A 54 -7.88 -5.46 -3.87
CA THR A 54 -8.43 -6.83 -3.88
C THR A 54 -9.16 -7.05 -5.20
N VAL A 55 -8.74 -8.06 -5.93
CA VAL A 55 -9.34 -8.46 -7.21
C VAL A 55 -10.36 -9.55 -6.96
N THR A 56 -11.53 -9.41 -7.58
CA THR A 56 -12.60 -10.40 -7.60
C THR A 56 -13.22 -10.53 -8.99
N GLY A 57 -13.92 -11.63 -9.25
CA GLY A 57 -14.55 -11.89 -10.55
C GLY A 57 -13.63 -12.51 -11.59
N THR A 58 -12.45 -13.01 -11.18
CA THR A 58 -11.51 -13.72 -12.06
C THR A 58 -11.56 -15.22 -11.78
N THR A 59 -11.01 -16.02 -12.68
CA THR A 59 -10.85 -17.48 -12.46
C THR A 59 -9.64 -17.78 -11.56
N SER A 60 -8.53 -17.06 -11.74
CA SER A 60 -7.24 -17.44 -11.14
C SER A 60 -6.57 -16.33 -10.31
N ASN A 61 -7.09 -15.09 -10.35
CA ASN A 61 -6.44 -13.92 -9.75
C ASN A 61 -7.29 -13.25 -8.65
N ASN A 62 -8.20 -13.98 -8.00
CA ASN A 62 -8.99 -13.46 -6.87
C ASN A 62 -8.10 -13.35 -5.62
N SER A 63 -7.35 -12.27 -5.49
CA SER A 63 -6.37 -12.03 -4.42
C SER A 63 -6.14 -10.54 -4.21
N THR A 64 -5.28 -10.19 -3.25
CA THR A 64 -4.83 -8.82 -3.01
C THR A 64 -3.48 -8.59 -3.67
N PHE A 65 -3.36 -7.47 -4.37
CA PHE A 65 -2.16 -7.07 -5.10
C PHE A 65 -1.72 -5.66 -4.69
N THR A 66 -0.41 -5.42 -4.73
CA THR A 66 0.20 -4.09 -4.52
C THR A 66 0.59 -3.50 -5.88
N VAL A 67 0.09 -2.33 -6.21
CA VAL A 67 0.47 -1.62 -7.45
C VAL A 67 1.94 -1.21 -7.35
N SER A 68 2.78 -1.79 -8.20
CA SER A 68 4.22 -1.57 -8.24
C SER A 68 4.60 -0.40 -9.16
N THR A 69 4.02 -0.35 -10.36
CA THR A 69 4.23 0.77 -11.30
C THR A 69 2.95 1.10 -12.05
N VAL A 70 2.84 2.36 -12.46
CA VAL A 70 1.84 2.84 -13.42
C VAL A 70 2.49 2.91 -14.79
N VAL A 71 2.04 2.05 -15.72
CA VAL A 71 2.58 1.99 -17.09
C VAL A 71 1.82 2.95 -18.00
N SER A 72 0.48 2.97 -17.88
CA SER A 72 -0.41 3.86 -18.64
C SER A 72 -1.73 4.05 -17.90
N THR A 73 -2.69 4.77 -18.48
CA THR A 73 -4.04 4.90 -17.93
C THR A 73 -4.81 3.57 -17.91
N LEU A 74 -4.39 2.59 -18.69
CA LEU A 74 -5.03 1.30 -18.86
C LEU A 74 -4.19 0.12 -18.32
N GLU A 75 -3.01 0.41 -17.71
CA GLU A 75 -2.06 -0.65 -17.36
C GLU A 75 -1.26 -0.31 -16.11
N VAL A 76 -1.21 -1.25 -15.18
CA VAL A 76 -0.35 -1.22 -13.99
C VAL A 76 0.41 -2.53 -13.86
N THR A 77 1.60 -2.48 -13.26
CA THR A 77 2.25 -3.71 -12.77
C THR A 77 1.97 -3.88 -11.28
N VAL A 78 2.01 -5.13 -10.82
CA VAL A 78 1.84 -5.48 -9.41
C VAL A 78 3.05 -6.26 -8.91
N SER A 79 3.24 -6.28 -7.58
CA SER A 79 4.39 -6.93 -6.95
C SER A 79 4.19 -8.44 -6.80
N GLU A 80 2.95 -8.87 -6.58
CA GLU A 80 2.59 -10.27 -6.37
C GLU A 80 2.41 -11.00 -7.70
N VAL A 81 2.59 -12.31 -7.67
CA VAL A 81 2.44 -13.18 -8.85
C VAL A 81 1.00 -13.21 -9.33
N VAL A 82 0.79 -12.97 -10.62
CA VAL A 82 -0.49 -13.22 -11.29
C VAL A 82 -0.40 -14.44 -12.22
N THR A 83 -1.53 -15.08 -12.45
CA THR A 83 -1.70 -16.08 -13.51
C THR A 83 -2.21 -15.37 -14.75
N SER A 84 -1.61 -15.64 -15.93
CA SER A 84 -2.09 -15.04 -17.19
C SER A 84 -3.54 -15.45 -17.45
N GLU A 85 -4.41 -14.46 -17.59
CA GLU A 85 -5.85 -14.63 -17.79
C GLU A 85 -6.37 -13.51 -18.71
N ASN A 86 -6.95 -13.90 -19.84
CA ASN A 86 -7.54 -12.94 -20.76
C ASN A 86 -8.95 -12.56 -20.32
N SER A 87 -9.35 -11.32 -20.58
CA SER A 87 -10.76 -10.93 -20.49
C SER A 87 -11.61 -11.70 -21.50
N ASP A 88 -12.78 -12.13 -21.08
CA ASP A 88 -13.76 -12.80 -21.95
C ASP A 88 -14.81 -11.80 -22.51
N GLY A 89 -14.72 -10.53 -22.12
CA GLY A 89 -15.63 -9.46 -22.52
C GLY A 89 -17.03 -9.54 -21.88
N SER A 90 -17.28 -10.51 -21.03
CA SER A 90 -18.59 -10.75 -20.38
C SER A 90 -18.51 -10.79 -18.86
N THR A 91 -17.48 -11.41 -18.31
CA THR A 91 -17.28 -11.51 -16.86
C THR A 91 -16.74 -10.20 -16.28
N SER A 92 -17.43 -9.69 -15.28
CA SER A 92 -17.04 -8.45 -14.61
C SER A 92 -15.94 -8.70 -13.58
N VAL A 93 -14.79 -8.10 -13.79
CA VAL A 93 -13.68 -8.07 -12.83
C VAL A 93 -13.76 -6.79 -12.03
N THR A 94 -13.65 -6.89 -10.71
CA THR A 94 -13.65 -5.76 -9.79
C THR A 94 -12.29 -5.65 -9.09
N LEU A 95 -11.76 -4.43 -9.06
CA LEU A 95 -10.56 -4.03 -8.32
C LEU A 95 -11.00 -3.13 -7.17
N ASP A 96 -11.09 -3.68 -5.96
CA ASP A 96 -11.45 -2.95 -4.76
C ASP A 96 -10.21 -2.38 -4.09
N HIS A 97 -10.14 -1.05 -3.93
CA HIS A 97 -9.07 -0.40 -3.19
C HIS A 97 -9.24 -0.67 -1.69
N VAL A 98 -8.27 -1.35 -1.09
CA VAL A 98 -8.33 -1.77 0.31
C VAL A 98 -7.23 -1.17 1.19
N GLY A 99 -6.40 -0.30 0.65
CA GLY A 99 -5.34 0.36 1.39
C GLY A 99 -4.16 0.76 0.51
N PHE A 100 -3.02 0.98 1.15
CA PHE A 100 -1.78 1.35 0.46
C PHE A 100 -0.56 1.15 1.35
N VAL A 101 0.61 1.08 0.70
CA VAL A 101 1.93 1.18 1.33
C VAL A 101 2.58 2.51 0.97
N SER A 102 3.40 3.05 1.88
CA SER A 102 4.25 4.20 1.58
C SER A 102 5.52 3.78 0.84
N ASP A 103 6.22 4.75 0.27
CA ASP A 103 7.62 4.57 -0.06
C ASP A 103 8.41 4.15 1.17
N LYS A 104 9.51 3.43 0.97
CA LYS A 104 10.39 3.02 2.04
C LYS A 104 11.30 4.17 2.48
N ALA A 105 11.44 4.35 3.80
CA ALA A 105 12.39 5.23 4.43
C ALA A 105 13.57 4.43 5.01
N LYS A 106 14.74 5.05 5.11
CA LYS A 106 15.92 4.43 5.70
C LYS A 106 15.77 4.31 7.20
N GLY A 107 16.03 3.13 7.75
CA GLY A 107 16.13 2.91 9.18
C GLY A 107 17.58 2.93 9.66
N ASP A 108 17.80 2.71 10.96
CA ASP A 108 19.13 2.74 11.58
C ASP A 108 20.10 1.72 10.98
N GLY A 109 19.59 0.53 10.60
CA GLY A 109 20.37 -0.52 9.96
C GLY A 109 20.93 -0.14 8.60
N TYR A 110 20.28 0.77 7.87
CA TYR A 110 20.80 1.29 6.60
C TYR A 110 22.11 2.06 6.79
N TYR A 111 22.23 2.79 7.90
CA TYR A 111 23.39 3.60 8.21
C TYR A 111 24.43 2.87 9.10
N SER A 112 24.19 1.61 9.44
CA SER A 112 24.97 0.85 10.42
C SER A 112 25.11 1.59 11.76
N GLN A 113 24.04 2.29 12.17
CA GLN A 113 23.99 3.04 13.42
C GLN A 113 23.48 2.14 14.57
N PRO A 114 23.77 2.51 15.82
CA PRO A 114 23.13 1.87 16.96
C PRO A 114 21.61 2.03 16.89
N ASP A 115 20.90 1.03 17.43
CA ASP A 115 19.46 1.03 17.54
C ASP A 115 18.92 2.26 18.29
N GLY A 116 18.16 3.09 17.61
CA GLY A 116 17.55 4.31 18.12
C GLY A 116 16.05 4.17 18.34
N VAL A 117 15.45 5.21 18.89
CA VAL A 117 13.99 5.31 19.03
C VAL A 117 13.42 6.03 17.83
N HIS A 118 12.55 5.32 17.10
CA HIS A 118 11.74 5.90 16.04
C HIS A 118 10.37 6.29 16.59
N THR A 119 9.84 7.41 16.15
CA THR A 119 8.49 7.85 16.48
C THR A 119 7.68 8.01 15.21
N VAL A 120 6.54 7.32 15.12
CA VAL A 120 5.59 7.51 14.03
C VAL A 120 4.34 8.23 14.55
N ALA A 121 3.85 9.20 13.77
CA ALA A 121 2.58 9.89 14.01
C ALA A 121 1.61 9.63 12.87
N TYR A 122 0.37 9.26 13.23
CA TYR A 122 -0.73 8.99 12.32
C TYR A 122 -1.79 10.08 12.44
N GLN A 123 -2.30 10.56 11.31
CA GLN A 123 -3.43 11.47 11.25
C GLN A 123 -4.40 11.03 10.15
N VAL A 124 -5.67 10.83 10.53
CA VAL A 124 -6.73 10.39 9.63
C VAL A 124 -7.95 11.32 9.72
N THR A 125 -8.89 11.20 8.78
CA THR A 125 -10.19 11.88 8.86
C THR A 125 -11.13 11.13 9.80
N THR A 126 -12.17 11.82 10.30
CA THR A 126 -13.26 11.21 11.11
C THR A 126 -14.08 10.17 10.34
N SER A 127 -14.01 10.18 9.00
CA SER A 127 -14.64 9.18 8.12
C SER A 127 -13.76 7.95 7.87
N PHE A 128 -12.57 7.88 8.48
CA PHE A 128 -11.71 6.69 8.39
C PHE A 128 -12.41 5.52 9.04
N ASN A 129 -12.59 4.40 8.31
CA ASN A 129 -13.42 3.30 8.80
C ASN A 129 -12.78 2.55 9.98
N ALA A 130 -13.59 2.16 10.94
CA ALA A 130 -13.15 1.55 12.21
C ALA A 130 -12.37 0.22 12.07
N ASN A 131 -12.51 -0.48 10.94
CA ASN A 131 -11.78 -1.73 10.68
C ASN A 131 -10.43 -1.50 9.97
N ALA A 132 -10.19 -0.28 9.45
CA ALA A 132 -8.91 0.02 8.83
C ALA A 132 -7.81 0.11 9.87
N THR A 133 -6.65 -0.38 9.51
CA THR A 133 -5.46 -0.34 10.34
C THR A 133 -4.31 0.32 9.60
N ILE A 134 -3.52 1.10 10.32
CA ILE A 134 -2.24 1.62 9.85
C ILE A 134 -1.16 1.05 10.77
N LYS A 135 -0.07 0.58 10.21
CA LYS A 135 1.07 0.05 10.96
C LYS A 135 2.38 0.34 10.25
N MET A 136 3.45 0.31 11.02
CA MET A 136 4.80 0.32 10.46
C MET A 136 5.23 -1.09 10.13
N GLN A 137 5.96 -1.21 9.03
CA GLN A 137 6.66 -2.42 8.63
C GLN A 137 8.15 -2.15 8.53
N GLY A 138 8.96 -3.13 8.91
CA GLY A 138 10.41 -3.10 8.78
C GLY A 138 10.91 -4.23 7.90
N THR A 139 12.14 -4.09 7.41
CA THR A 139 12.87 -5.16 6.73
C THR A 139 14.37 -5.06 6.98
N LEU A 140 15.06 -6.20 6.93
CA LEU A 140 16.51 -6.29 7.01
C LEU A 140 17.14 -6.48 5.61
N ALA A 141 16.31 -6.68 4.58
CA ALA A 141 16.79 -6.82 3.20
C ALA A 141 17.27 -5.46 2.66
N THR A 142 18.42 -5.45 1.99
CA THR A 142 18.94 -4.24 1.32
C THR A 142 18.14 -3.87 0.07
N THR A 143 17.60 -4.88 -0.62
CA THR A 143 16.73 -4.74 -1.79
C THR A 143 15.47 -5.57 -1.54
N PRO A 144 14.49 -5.05 -0.76
CA PRO A 144 13.33 -5.82 -0.35
C PRO A 144 12.33 -6.07 -1.49
N THR A 145 11.78 -7.27 -1.48
CA THR A 145 10.55 -7.67 -2.17
C THR A 145 9.35 -7.53 -1.21
N GLU A 146 8.12 -7.78 -1.65
CA GLU A 146 6.95 -7.72 -0.76
C GLU A 146 7.00 -8.75 0.37
N ASP A 147 7.63 -9.89 0.17
CA ASP A 147 7.75 -10.99 1.16
C ASP A 147 8.78 -10.69 2.28
N ASP A 148 9.63 -9.68 2.09
CA ASP A 148 10.68 -9.33 3.07
C ASP A 148 10.17 -8.39 4.19
N TRP A 149 8.94 -7.90 4.10
CA TRP A 149 8.37 -6.95 5.05
C TRP A 149 7.64 -7.65 6.19
N PHE A 150 7.92 -7.26 7.41
CA PHE A 150 7.22 -7.72 8.60
C PHE A 150 6.69 -6.56 9.43
N ASP A 151 5.58 -6.78 10.11
CA ASP A 151 4.94 -5.77 10.95
C ASP A 151 5.77 -5.49 12.18
N ILE A 152 5.96 -4.21 12.51
CA ILE A 152 6.64 -3.77 13.73
C ILE A 152 5.62 -3.76 14.88
N PRO A 153 5.81 -4.58 15.93
CA PRO A 153 4.88 -4.65 17.05
C PRO A 153 4.70 -3.28 17.74
N GLY A 154 3.48 -3.02 18.21
CA GLY A 154 3.16 -1.79 18.97
C GLY A 154 2.94 -0.55 18.10
N THR A 155 3.04 -0.66 16.77
CA THR A 155 2.84 0.47 15.85
C THR A 155 1.45 0.50 15.19
N THR A 156 0.58 -0.46 15.51
CA THR A 156 -0.75 -0.53 14.90
C THR A 156 -1.64 0.58 15.44
N PHE A 157 -2.18 1.39 14.51
CA PHE A 157 -3.23 2.35 14.75
C PHE A 157 -4.54 1.83 14.15
N THR A 158 -5.61 1.88 14.93
CA THR A 158 -6.99 1.62 14.50
C THR A 158 -7.84 2.79 14.95
N SER A 159 -8.56 3.42 14.03
CA SER A 159 -9.48 4.52 14.39
C SER A 159 -10.76 3.96 15.01
N ASP A 160 -11.28 4.64 16.00
CA ASP A 160 -12.58 4.38 16.63
C ASP A 160 -13.64 5.43 16.25
N THR A 161 -13.45 6.14 15.14
CA THR A 161 -14.28 7.26 14.66
C THR A 161 -14.12 8.57 15.44
N SER A 162 -13.58 8.53 16.65
CA SER A 162 -13.29 9.71 17.48
C SER A 162 -11.79 10.04 17.51
N THR A 163 -10.93 9.03 17.47
CA THR A 163 -9.47 9.18 17.49
C THR A 163 -8.95 9.38 16.07
N VAL A 164 -8.60 10.61 15.74
CA VAL A 164 -8.09 10.98 14.39
C VAL A 164 -6.57 11.19 14.36
N THR A 165 -5.92 11.16 15.52
CA THR A 165 -4.47 11.29 15.66
C THR A 165 -3.94 10.28 16.68
N SER A 166 -2.79 9.71 16.39
CA SER A 166 -2.09 8.80 17.32
C SER A 166 -0.60 8.84 17.03
N SER A 167 0.19 8.34 17.96
CA SER A 167 1.62 8.13 17.77
C SER A 167 2.06 6.83 18.43
N ALA A 168 3.14 6.26 17.91
CA ALA A 168 3.80 5.09 18.50
C ALA A 168 5.31 5.27 18.43
N ASN A 169 6.00 4.74 19.44
CA ASN A 169 7.45 4.62 19.45
C ASN A 169 7.83 3.16 19.20
N PHE A 170 8.89 2.95 18.44
CA PHE A 170 9.45 1.62 18.22
C PHE A 170 10.97 1.70 18.12
N THR A 171 11.63 0.59 18.36
CA THR A 171 13.07 0.40 18.22
C THR A 171 13.34 -0.78 17.33
N GLY A 172 14.49 -0.81 16.69
CA GLY A 172 14.92 -1.93 15.84
C GLY A 172 15.88 -1.48 14.75
N ASN A 173 16.91 -2.26 14.53
CA ASN A 173 17.96 -1.96 13.55
C ASN A 173 17.52 -2.36 12.13
N TYR A 174 16.43 -1.77 11.64
CA TYR A 174 15.88 -2.02 10.31
C TYR A 174 16.71 -1.35 9.22
N VAL A 175 16.90 -2.02 8.09
CA VAL A 175 17.50 -1.39 6.89
C VAL A 175 16.50 -0.40 6.28
N TRP A 176 15.25 -0.84 6.13
CA TRP A 176 14.17 0.02 5.65
C TRP A 176 12.93 -0.13 6.52
N VAL A 177 12.16 0.96 6.59
CA VAL A 177 10.84 1.01 7.20
C VAL A 177 9.83 1.63 6.24
N ARG A 178 8.56 1.23 6.34
CA ARG A 178 7.45 1.82 5.59
C ARG A 178 6.17 1.77 6.42
N SER A 179 5.16 2.52 6.03
CA SER A 179 3.82 2.37 6.58
C SER A 179 2.96 1.51 5.66
N LYS A 180 2.03 0.74 6.25
CA LYS A 180 1.02 -0.04 5.54
C LYS A 180 -0.36 0.24 6.12
N THR A 181 -1.28 0.70 5.26
CA THR A 181 -2.71 0.87 5.56
C THR A 181 -3.47 -0.28 4.94
N GLN A 182 -4.35 -0.92 5.70
CA GLN A 182 -5.13 -2.09 5.25
C GLN A 182 -6.59 -1.98 5.67
N LEU A 183 -7.46 -2.72 5.00
CA LEU A 183 -8.92 -2.78 5.23
C LEU A 183 -9.58 -1.40 5.16
N LEU A 184 -9.00 -0.52 4.32
CA LEU A 184 -9.51 0.82 4.09
C LEU A 184 -10.70 0.74 3.13
N THR A 185 -11.89 1.09 3.62
CA THR A 185 -13.12 1.14 2.84
C THR A 185 -13.77 2.52 2.82
N ALA A 186 -13.24 3.46 3.60
CA ALA A 186 -13.69 4.85 3.64
C ALA A 186 -12.65 5.75 4.31
N GLY A 187 -12.68 7.04 4.01
CA GLY A 187 -11.88 8.06 4.66
C GLY A 187 -10.53 8.31 4.02
N THR A 188 -9.75 9.12 4.71
CA THR A 188 -8.44 9.61 4.24
C THR A 188 -7.41 9.49 5.36
N VAL A 189 -6.24 9.01 5.03
CA VAL A 189 -5.03 9.22 5.82
C VAL A 189 -4.49 10.59 5.46
N ASN A 190 -4.54 11.55 6.39
CA ASN A 190 -4.09 12.93 6.17
C ASN A 190 -2.56 13.03 6.15
N SER A 191 -1.92 12.32 7.07
CA SER A 191 -0.46 12.24 7.11
C SER A 191 0.03 11.02 7.91
N ILE A 192 1.19 10.51 7.52
CA ILE A 192 2.01 9.62 8.34
C ILE A 192 3.41 10.22 8.37
N LEU A 193 3.87 10.60 9.56
CA LEU A 193 5.18 11.19 9.78
C LEU A 193 6.06 10.23 10.57
N LEU A 194 7.30 10.09 10.15
CA LEU A 194 8.32 9.29 10.83
C LEU A 194 9.45 10.21 11.28
N ASN A 195 9.83 10.10 12.54
CA ASN A 195 11.02 10.70 13.11
C ASN A 195 11.98 9.58 13.54
N SER A 196 13.22 9.65 13.12
CA SER A 196 14.28 8.69 13.40
C SER A 196 15.62 9.38 13.61
#